data_c33b133f0f193b9326003178263ea0b2
#
_entry.id   c33b133f0f193b9326003178263ea0b2
#
_cell.length_a   1.000
_cell.length_b   1.000
_cell.length_c   1.000
_cell.angle_alpha   90.00
_cell.angle_beta   90.00
_cell.angle_gamma   90.00
#
_symmetry.space_group_name_H-M   'P 1'
#
loop_
_entity.id
_entity.type
_entity.pdbx_description
1 polymer ?
#
loop_
_entity_poly.entity_id
_entity_poly.type
_entity_poly.pdbx_seq_one_letter_code
_entity_poly.pdbx_strand_id
1 'polypeptide(L)'
;MEPILEHTQELLSAISDLIPVEHSVLLTDKSRILRSLSTPGIASHLVHTEGTEIPRESAAHDALATGKTFRKFVPQEVYGVPFRSTAVPLKNSSGQTVGSLILAIGIDKQQDLENI
;
A
#
# COMPACT_ATOMS: atom_id res chain seq x y z
N MET A 1 17.08 10.22 4.16
CA MET A 1 15.79 9.51 4.35
C MET A 1 15.61 9.15 5.82
N GLU A 2 14.40 9.23 6.30
CA GLU A 2 14.08 8.82 7.67
C GLU A 2 14.43 7.35 7.87
N PRO A 3 15.06 6.98 9.01
CA PRO A 3 15.47 5.59 9.25
C PRO A 3 14.34 4.57 9.13
N ILE A 4 13.11 4.90 9.58
CA ILE A 4 12.00 3.97 9.46
C ILE A 4 11.66 3.66 7.99
N LEU A 5 11.82 4.63 7.10
CA LEU A 5 11.57 4.42 5.67
C LEU A 5 12.65 3.54 5.06
N GLU A 6 13.92 3.76 5.42
CA GLU A 6 15.02 2.91 4.96
C GLU A 6 14.84 1.46 5.42
N HIS A 7 14.54 1.26 6.70
CA HIS A 7 14.38 -0.08 7.25
C HIS A 7 13.16 -0.78 6.64
N THR A 8 12.06 -0.07 6.45
CA THR A 8 10.87 -0.63 5.82
C THR A 8 11.16 -1.01 4.37
N GLN A 9 11.91 -0.21 3.66
CA GLN A 9 12.31 -0.50 2.29
C GLN A 9 13.10 -1.79 2.21
N GLU A 10 14.03 -2.01 3.14
CA GLU A 10 14.83 -3.23 3.21
C GLU A 10 13.97 -4.46 3.49
N LEU A 11 12.90 -4.30 4.26
CA LEU A 11 12.00 -5.40 4.65
C LEU A 11 10.85 -5.62 3.69
N LEU A 12 10.67 -4.77 2.69
CA LEU A 12 9.45 -4.80 1.87
C LEU A 12 9.24 -6.13 1.16
N SER A 13 10.32 -6.73 0.66
CA SER A 13 10.26 -8.04 0.00
C SER A 13 9.80 -9.13 0.97
N ALA A 14 10.33 -9.12 2.21
CA ALA A 14 9.93 -10.07 3.22
C ALA A 14 8.48 -9.88 3.64
N ILE A 15 8.03 -8.62 3.74
CA ILE A 15 6.63 -8.31 4.04
C ILE A 15 5.72 -8.88 2.96
N SER A 16 6.09 -8.69 1.70
CA SER A 16 5.34 -9.23 0.57
C SER A 16 5.26 -10.77 0.63
N ASP A 17 6.36 -11.41 0.96
CA ASP A 17 6.42 -12.88 1.03
C ASP A 17 5.53 -13.47 2.13
N LEU A 18 5.19 -12.69 3.15
CA LEU A 18 4.30 -13.13 4.22
C LEU A 18 2.84 -13.18 3.80
N ILE A 19 2.48 -12.57 2.68
CA ILE A 19 1.08 -12.40 2.28
C ILE A 19 0.71 -13.50 1.30
N PRO A 20 -0.25 -14.38 1.67
CA PRO A 20 -0.51 -15.61 0.89
C PRO A 20 -1.48 -15.42 -0.29
N VAL A 21 -1.89 -14.21 -0.58
CA VAL A 21 -2.83 -13.89 -1.67
C VAL A 21 -2.19 -12.91 -2.65
N GLU A 22 -2.79 -12.74 -3.83
CA GLU A 22 -2.35 -11.75 -4.78
C GLU A 22 -2.46 -10.37 -4.16
N HIS A 23 -1.39 -9.58 -4.25
CA HIS A 23 -1.32 -8.29 -3.56
C HIS A 23 -0.29 -7.36 -4.18
N SER A 24 -0.36 -6.11 -3.75
CA SER A 24 0.67 -5.12 -3.97
C SER A 24 1.02 -4.49 -2.63
N VAL A 25 2.29 -4.30 -2.35
CA VAL A 25 2.75 -3.52 -1.19
C VAL A 25 3.52 -2.32 -1.67
N LEU A 26 3.26 -1.18 -1.06
CA LEU A 26 3.87 0.09 -1.43
C LEU A 26 4.42 0.79 -0.20
N LEU A 27 5.55 1.45 -0.40
CA LEU A 27 6.15 2.32 0.62
C LEU A 27 6.17 3.73 0.05
N THR A 28 5.73 4.70 0.84
CA THR A 28 5.76 6.11 0.44
C THR A 28 6.47 6.96 1.50
N ASP A 29 7.02 8.10 1.08
CA ASP A 29 7.28 9.20 2.01
C ASP A 29 6.01 10.06 2.09
N LYS A 30 6.11 11.34 2.44
CA LYS A 30 4.92 12.19 2.58
C LYS A 30 4.32 12.62 1.25
N SER A 31 5.00 12.44 0.14
CA SER A 31 4.55 12.93 -1.15
C SER A 31 4.66 11.94 -2.31
N ARG A 32 5.59 10.99 -2.24
CA ARG A 32 5.90 10.12 -3.38
C ARG A 32 5.96 8.64 -3.00
N ILE A 33 5.72 7.80 -4.00
CA ILE A 33 5.89 6.36 -3.89
C ILE A 33 7.38 6.05 -4.00
N LEU A 34 7.94 5.45 -2.95
CA LEU A 34 9.37 5.10 -2.89
C LEU A 34 9.63 3.71 -3.45
N ARG A 35 8.74 2.77 -3.17
CA ARG A 35 8.90 1.38 -3.59
C ARG A 35 7.54 0.73 -3.79
N SER A 36 7.48 -0.18 -4.77
CA SER A 36 6.25 -0.93 -5.05
C SER A 36 6.64 -2.36 -5.44
N LEU A 37 6.02 -3.34 -4.80
CA LEU A 37 6.15 -4.76 -5.13
C LEU A 37 4.76 -5.32 -5.33
N SER A 38 4.54 -5.97 -6.48
CA SER A 38 3.24 -6.56 -6.81
C SER A 38 3.42 -7.99 -7.26
N THR A 39 2.49 -8.87 -6.87
CA THR A 39 2.45 -10.22 -7.40
C THR A 39 1.99 -10.20 -8.86
N PRO A 40 2.34 -11.23 -9.67
CA PRO A 40 2.03 -11.20 -11.11
C PRO A 40 0.56 -10.98 -11.44
N GLY A 41 -0.36 -11.59 -10.67
CA GLY A 41 -1.79 -11.48 -10.97
C GLY A 41 -2.35 -10.08 -10.80
N ILE A 42 -1.83 -9.32 -9.83
CA ILE A 42 -2.32 -7.97 -9.56
C ILE A 42 -1.53 -6.90 -10.31
N ALA A 43 -0.28 -7.21 -10.67
CA ALA A 43 0.59 -6.24 -11.37
C ALA A 43 0.02 -5.80 -12.71
N SER A 44 -0.80 -6.64 -13.36
CA SER A 44 -1.44 -6.30 -14.64
C SER A 44 -2.55 -5.26 -14.48
N HIS A 45 -3.05 -5.04 -13.28
CA HIS A 45 -4.16 -4.14 -13.00
C HIS A 45 -3.75 -2.87 -12.26
N LEU A 46 -2.69 -2.94 -11.46
CA LEU A 46 -2.22 -1.79 -10.67
C LEU A 46 -0.91 -1.27 -11.24
N VAL A 47 -0.92 -0.01 -11.68
CA VAL A 47 0.28 0.65 -12.17
C VAL A 47 0.67 1.74 -11.17
N HIS A 48 1.60 1.41 -10.28
CA HIS A 48 2.18 2.36 -9.33
C HIS A 48 3.65 2.49 -9.62
N THR A 49 4.03 3.60 -10.24
CA THR A 49 5.42 3.84 -10.62
C THR A 49 6.18 4.48 -9.46
N GLU A 50 7.33 3.91 -9.12
CA GLU A 50 8.21 4.49 -8.10
C GLU A 50 8.62 5.91 -8.51
N GLY A 51 8.65 6.81 -7.54
CA GLY A 51 8.96 8.21 -7.75
C GLY A 51 7.77 9.09 -8.10
N THR A 52 6.60 8.53 -8.36
CA THR A 52 5.41 9.32 -8.69
C THR A 52 4.70 9.82 -7.44
N GLU A 53 3.88 10.86 -7.62
CA GLU A 53 3.11 11.42 -6.51
C GLU A 53 2.02 10.45 -6.03
N ILE A 54 1.72 10.56 -4.73
CA ILE A 54 0.64 9.78 -4.12
C ILE A 54 -0.69 10.37 -4.57
N PRO A 55 -1.61 9.54 -5.13
CA PRO A 55 -2.93 10.03 -5.51
C PRO A 55 -3.72 10.59 -4.32
N ARG A 56 -4.37 11.73 -4.52
CA ARG A 56 -5.14 12.41 -3.45
C ARG A 56 -6.28 11.57 -2.90
N GLU A 57 -6.83 10.67 -3.70
CA GLU A 57 -7.98 9.86 -3.33
C GLU A 57 -7.58 8.53 -2.70
N SER A 58 -6.29 8.28 -2.54
CA SER A 58 -5.80 7.01 -2.01
C SER A 58 -5.90 6.94 -0.50
N ALA A 59 -5.95 5.72 0.04
CA ALA A 59 -5.88 5.50 1.47
C ALA A 59 -4.55 6.03 2.05
N ALA A 60 -3.48 5.99 1.27
CA ALA A 60 -2.19 6.53 1.67
C ALA A 60 -2.27 8.03 1.97
N HIS A 61 -2.95 8.78 1.12
CA HIS A 61 -3.12 10.21 1.33
C HIS A 61 -3.83 10.49 2.67
N ASP A 62 -4.90 9.75 2.94
CA ASP A 62 -5.66 9.91 4.18
C ASP A 62 -4.84 9.51 5.41
N ALA A 63 -4.06 8.44 5.32
CA ALA A 63 -3.20 8.02 6.41
C ALA A 63 -2.11 9.06 6.72
N LEU A 64 -1.52 9.64 5.68
CA LEU A 64 -0.50 10.68 5.84
C LEU A 64 -1.07 11.95 6.45
N ALA A 65 -2.27 12.34 6.03
CA ALA A 65 -2.92 13.56 6.51
C ALA A 65 -3.36 13.47 7.96
N THR A 66 -3.76 12.28 8.42
CA THR A 66 -4.35 12.10 9.76
C THR A 66 -3.45 11.39 10.76
N GLY A 67 -2.43 10.67 10.29
CA GLY A 67 -1.61 9.84 11.15
C GLY A 67 -2.33 8.58 11.66
N LYS A 68 -3.38 8.16 10.97
CA LYS A 68 -4.19 6.98 11.33
C LYS A 68 -4.25 5.99 10.19
N THR A 69 -4.50 4.73 10.52
CA THR A 69 -4.71 3.68 9.52
C THR A 69 -6.03 3.89 8.80
N PHE A 70 -5.99 3.77 7.47
CA PHE A 70 -7.18 3.88 6.62
C PHE A 70 -7.34 2.63 5.77
N ARG A 71 -8.58 2.22 5.57
CA ARG A 71 -8.95 1.12 4.68
C ARG A 71 -9.96 1.63 3.68
N LYS A 72 -9.75 1.28 2.40
CA LYS A 72 -10.65 1.65 1.32
C LYS A 72 -10.94 0.43 0.46
N PHE A 73 -12.19 0.30 0.05
CA PHE A 73 -12.57 -0.60 -1.02
C PHE A 73 -12.49 0.16 -2.34
N VAL A 74 -11.78 -0.40 -3.32
CA VAL A 74 -11.68 0.18 -4.66
C VAL A 74 -12.49 -0.71 -5.59
N PRO A 75 -13.59 -0.21 -6.16
CA PRO A 75 -14.46 -1.04 -6.99
C PRO A 75 -13.81 -1.40 -8.31
N GLN A 76 -14.35 -2.46 -8.94
CA GLN A 76 -13.85 -3.01 -10.19
C GLN A 76 -13.72 -1.96 -11.30
N GLU A 77 -14.56 -0.96 -11.32
CA GLU A 77 -14.59 0.06 -12.38
C GLU A 77 -13.30 0.88 -12.45
N VAL A 78 -12.53 0.94 -11.37
CA VAL A 78 -11.32 1.77 -11.34
C VAL A 78 -10.13 1.08 -12.01
N TYR A 79 -9.87 -0.19 -11.68
CA TYR A 79 -8.71 -0.93 -12.17
C TYR A 79 -9.04 -2.23 -12.89
N GLY A 80 -10.32 -2.52 -13.11
CA GLY A 80 -10.75 -3.76 -13.76
C GLY A 80 -11.00 -4.92 -12.81
N VAL A 81 -10.48 -4.86 -11.59
CA VAL A 81 -10.76 -5.82 -10.51
C VAL A 81 -10.95 -5.04 -9.21
N PRO A 82 -11.76 -5.55 -8.27
CA PRO A 82 -11.94 -4.86 -7.00
C PRO A 82 -10.75 -5.11 -6.07
N PHE A 83 -10.41 -4.09 -5.26
CA PHE A 83 -9.31 -4.16 -4.30
C PHE A 83 -9.75 -3.69 -2.93
N ARG A 84 -9.12 -4.27 -1.91
CA ARG A 84 -9.13 -3.69 -0.57
C ARG A 84 -7.75 -3.11 -0.32
N SER A 85 -7.71 -1.81 -0.05
CA SER A 85 -6.45 -1.10 0.23
C SER A 85 -6.40 -0.69 1.69
N THR A 86 -5.30 -1.00 2.36
CA THR A 86 -5.04 -0.60 3.74
C THR A 86 -3.76 0.20 3.76
N ALA A 87 -3.81 1.40 4.32
CA ALA A 87 -2.63 2.26 4.46
C ALA A 87 -2.36 2.52 5.94
N VAL A 88 -1.14 2.26 6.37
CA VAL A 88 -0.69 2.46 7.74
C VAL A 88 0.33 3.60 7.74
N PRO A 89 0.15 4.62 8.61
CA PRO A 89 1.15 5.67 8.70
C PRO A 89 2.42 5.15 9.37
N LEU A 90 3.56 5.58 8.86
CA LEU A 90 4.87 5.28 9.44
C LEU A 90 5.36 6.51 10.19
N LYS A 91 5.71 6.32 11.46
CA LYS A 91 6.13 7.42 12.33
C LYS A 91 7.58 7.25 12.73
N ASN A 92 8.29 8.37 12.80
CA ASN A 92 9.68 8.37 13.26
C ASN A 92 9.73 8.30 14.79
N SER A 93 10.94 8.32 15.36
CA SER A 93 11.14 8.23 16.81
C SER A 93 10.53 9.40 17.58
N SER A 94 10.25 10.51 16.90
CA SER A 94 9.59 11.69 17.50
C SER A 94 8.07 11.62 17.39
N GLY A 95 7.51 10.54 16.82
CA GLY A 95 6.07 10.38 16.66
C GLY A 95 5.48 11.11 15.45
N GLN A 96 6.31 11.67 14.60
CA GLN A 96 5.86 12.37 13.40
C GLN A 96 5.61 11.37 12.27
N THR A 97 4.49 11.54 11.55
CA THR A 97 4.21 10.75 10.36
C THR A 97 5.14 11.18 9.23
N VAL A 98 5.96 10.26 8.75
CA VAL A 98 6.96 10.54 7.72
C VAL A 98 6.74 9.76 6.43
N GLY A 99 5.81 8.82 6.43
CA GLY A 99 5.48 8.03 5.26
C GLY A 99 4.33 7.09 5.53
N SER A 100 4.10 6.16 4.61
CA SER A 100 3.04 5.17 4.75
C SER A 100 3.45 3.83 4.13
N LEU A 101 2.85 2.76 4.66
CA LEU A 101 2.97 1.41 4.10
C LEU A 101 1.57 0.99 3.68
N ILE A 102 1.42 0.56 2.43
CA ILE A 102 0.12 0.23 1.86
C ILE A 102 0.10 -1.22 1.42
N LEU A 103 -0.98 -1.92 1.74
CA LEU A 103 -1.27 -3.25 1.23
C LEU A 103 -2.55 -3.17 0.42
N ALA A 104 -2.49 -3.55 -0.86
CA ALA A 104 -3.65 -3.67 -1.72
C ALA A 104 -3.85 -5.15 -2.05
N ILE A 105 -5.02 -5.68 -1.73
CA ILE A 105 -5.38 -7.08 -1.97
C ILE A 105 -6.50 -7.11 -3.00
N GLY A 106 -6.31 -7.92 -4.07
CA GLY A 106 -7.34 -8.15 -5.06
C GLY A 106 -8.45 -9.02 -4.49
N ILE A 107 -9.68 -8.63 -4.71
CA ILE A 107 -10.85 -9.36 -4.22
C ILE A 107 -11.78 -9.61 -5.40
N ASP A 108 -11.67 -10.79 -6.01
CA ASP A 108 -12.50 -11.14 -7.15
C ASP A 108 -13.59 -12.15 -6.80
N LYS A 109 -13.54 -12.74 -5.61
CA LYS A 109 -14.48 -13.78 -5.16
C LYS A 109 -14.74 -13.63 -3.68
N GLN A 110 -15.94 -14.03 -3.26
CA GLN A 110 -16.31 -14.09 -1.86
C GLN A 110 -15.36 -14.99 -1.06
N GLN A 111 -14.87 -16.04 -1.68
CA GLN A 111 -13.91 -16.96 -1.07
C GLN A 111 -12.63 -16.26 -0.65
N ASP A 112 -12.16 -15.30 -1.45
CA ASP A 112 -10.96 -14.55 -1.12
C ASP A 112 -11.19 -13.65 0.10
N LEU A 113 -12.41 -13.12 0.26
CA LEU A 113 -12.79 -12.34 1.43
C LEU A 113 -12.72 -13.17 2.71
N GLU A 114 -13.12 -14.42 2.66
CA GLU A 114 -13.14 -15.31 3.82
C GLU A 114 -11.73 -15.69 4.27
N ASN A 115 -10.76 -15.67 3.37
CA ASN A 115 -9.39 -16.09 3.62
C ASN A 115 -8.48 -14.94 4.04
N ILE A 116 -8.97 -13.74 4.08
CA ILE A 116 -8.21 -12.55 4.49
C ILE A 116 -8.35 -12.30 6.04
#